data_7337fac7bb61b1fb9e2d01eb59059db1
#
_entry.id   7337fac7bb61b1fb9e2d01eb59059db1
#
_cell.length_a   1.000
_cell.length_b   1.000
_cell.length_c   1.000
_cell.angle_alpha   90.00
_cell.angle_beta   90.00
_cell.angle_gamma   90.00
#
_symmetry.space_group_name_H-M   'P 1'
#
loop_
_entity.id
_entity.type
_entity.pdbx_description
1 polymer ?
#
loop_
_entity_poly.entity_id
_entity_poly.type
_entity_poly.pdbx_seq_one_letter_code
_entity_poly.pdbx_strand_id
1 'polypeptide(L)'
;RLKRELVALNVVYDDVNMRHNHAEGQRLLDHLCHLASASDVPMVTQVRVAANIANGIKHAFKEFQASEILMGLHFHKEINRSFWGEFTRSLYNGLSRQIIVTRILQPLNTIRRIQVAIPSRAEFEPGFYRWLERLARMAGNLECRIAFHGRNETLQLVNEFIRNRFPSVR
;
A
#
# COMPACT_ATOMS: atom_id res chain seq x y z
N ARG A 1 -14.33 -0.09 18.45
CA ARG A 1 -13.68 0.44 17.23
C ARG A 1 -12.18 0.49 17.51
N LEU A 2 -11.41 -0.46 17.04
CA LEU A 2 -9.95 -0.38 17.05
C LEU A 2 -9.59 0.89 16.25
N LYS A 3 -9.00 1.89 16.92
CA LYS A 3 -8.42 3.06 16.25
C LYS A 3 -7.34 2.52 15.32
N ARG A 4 -7.56 2.63 14.01
CA ARG A 4 -6.56 2.31 13.02
C ARG A 4 -5.62 3.50 12.96
N GLU A 5 -4.44 3.33 13.50
CA GLU A 5 -3.39 4.32 13.45
C GLU A 5 -2.61 4.18 12.13
N LEU A 6 -2.38 5.29 11.46
CA LEU A 6 -1.49 5.33 10.31
C LEU A 6 -0.07 5.62 10.78
N VAL A 7 0.89 4.87 10.26
CA VAL A 7 2.31 5.15 10.44
C VAL A 7 2.88 5.62 9.10
N ALA A 8 3.30 6.87 9.04
CA ALA A 8 4.02 7.40 7.89
C ALA A 8 5.52 7.23 8.13
N LEU A 9 6.14 6.39 7.29
CA LEU A 9 7.54 6.03 7.39
C LEU A 9 8.33 6.58 6.20
N ASN A 10 9.43 7.26 6.48
CA ASN A 10 10.46 7.56 5.50
C ASN A 10 11.74 6.80 5.91
N VAL A 11 12.30 6.03 5.00
CA VAL A 11 13.56 5.31 5.24
C VAL A 11 14.65 5.95 4.40
N VAL A 12 15.72 6.39 5.04
CA VAL A 12 16.88 7.01 4.40
C VAL A 12 18.10 6.09 4.51
N TYR A 13 18.97 6.14 3.51
CA TYR A 13 20.21 5.39 3.55
C TYR A 13 21.19 5.98 4.59
N ASP A 14 21.92 5.09 5.25
CA ASP A 14 23.06 5.44 6.10
C ASP A 14 24.29 5.68 5.20
N ASP A 15 24.33 6.88 4.62
CA ASP A 15 25.39 7.33 3.69
C ASP A 15 25.81 8.77 3.97
N VAL A 16 26.69 9.30 3.15
CA VAL A 16 27.24 10.68 3.30
C VAL A 16 26.15 11.77 3.23
N ASN A 17 25.01 11.49 2.59
CA ASN A 17 23.87 12.39 2.46
C ASN A 17 22.81 12.19 3.55
N MET A 18 23.03 11.26 4.48
CA MET A 18 22.05 10.85 5.49
C MET A 18 21.40 12.03 6.22
N ARG A 19 22.20 13.02 6.65
CA ARG A 19 21.67 14.18 7.39
C ARG A 19 20.72 15.02 6.54
N HIS A 20 21.07 15.25 5.29
CA HIS A 20 20.23 16.00 4.35
C HIS A 20 18.93 15.25 4.06
N ASN A 21 19.05 13.99 3.69
CA ASN A 21 17.90 13.11 3.38
C ASN A 21 16.97 12.90 4.59
N HIS A 22 17.54 12.84 5.80
CA HIS A 22 16.76 12.79 7.04
C HIS A 22 15.94 14.07 7.25
N ALA A 23 16.55 15.24 7.05
CA ALA A 23 15.86 16.52 7.20
C ALA A 23 14.74 16.70 6.16
N GLU A 24 14.97 16.28 4.91
CA GLU A 24 13.93 16.27 3.86
C GLU A 24 12.81 15.30 4.19
N GLY A 25 13.15 14.08 4.62
CA GLY A 25 12.19 13.08 5.05
C GLY A 25 11.30 13.58 6.19
N GLN A 26 11.90 14.27 7.18
CA GLN A 26 11.14 14.85 8.28
C GLN A 26 10.16 15.93 7.81
N ARG A 27 10.58 16.84 6.93
CA ARG A 27 9.70 17.88 6.36
C ARG A 27 8.52 17.27 5.61
N LEU A 28 8.77 16.21 4.81
CA LEU A 28 7.72 15.48 4.10
C LEU A 28 6.71 14.86 5.07
N LEU A 29 7.20 14.22 6.13
CA LEU A 29 6.35 13.61 7.14
C LEU A 29 5.56 14.63 7.95
N ASP A 30 6.14 15.78 8.28
CA ASP A 30 5.44 16.87 8.95
C ASP A 30 4.29 17.40 8.08
N HIS A 31 4.52 17.57 6.77
CA HIS A 31 3.45 17.94 5.84
C HIS A 31 2.33 16.90 5.78
N LEU A 32 2.67 15.61 5.72
CA LEU A 32 1.68 14.53 5.74
C LEU A 32 0.89 14.50 7.05
N CYS A 33 1.56 14.77 8.18
CA CYS A 33 0.91 14.85 9.49
C CYS A 33 -0.13 15.99 9.54
N HIS A 34 0.19 17.15 8.97
CA HIS A 34 -0.76 18.26 8.85
C HIS A 34 -1.98 17.88 7.99
N LEU A 35 -1.76 17.22 6.85
CA LEU A 35 -2.86 16.76 5.99
C LEU A 35 -3.74 15.71 6.70
N ALA A 36 -3.13 14.78 7.42
CA ALA A 36 -3.84 13.76 8.20
C ALA A 36 -4.68 14.42 9.30
N SER A 37 -4.11 15.39 10.03
CA SER A 37 -4.81 16.13 11.07
C SER A 37 -5.99 16.93 10.51
N ALA A 38 -5.84 17.54 9.34
CA ALA A 38 -6.94 18.24 8.66
C ALA A 38 -8.09 17.32 8.24
N SER A 39 -7.82 16.02 8.13
CA SER A 39 -8.79 14.97 7.80
C SER A 39 -9.25 14.14 9.01
N ASP A 40 -8.90 14.57 10.22
CA ASP A 40 -9.17 13.87 11.49
C ASP A 40 -8.66 12.41 11.50
N VAL A 41 -7.50 12.18 10.86
CA VAL A 41 -6.85 10.87 10.77
C VAL A 41 -5.64 10.83 11.71
N PRO A 42 -5.64 9.98 12.76
CA PRO A 42 -4.46 9.82 13.62
C PRO A 42 -3.28 9.26 12.82
N MET A 43 -2.14 9.92 12.91
CA MET A 43 -0.92 9.52 12.20
C MET A 43 0.31 9.65 13.12
N VAL A 44 1.14 8.63 13.13
CA VAL A 44 2.49 8.65 13.69
C VAL A 44 3.49 8.77 12.55
N THR A 45 4.53 9.56 12.74
CA THR A 45 5.57 9.77 11.72
C THR A 45 6.92 9.27 12.23
N GLN A 46 7.70 8.66 11.36
CA GLN A 46 9.05 8.20 11.68
C GLN A 46 9.97 8.33 10.46
N VAL A 47 11.12 8.99 10.65
CA VAL A 47 12.27 8.86 9.75
C VAL A 47 13.19 7.79 10.31
N ARG A 48 13.58 6.83 9.51
CA ARG A 48 14.45 5.73 9.90
C ARG A 48 15.69 5.69 9.02
N VAL A 49 16.85 5.65 9.64
CA VAL A 49 18.12 5.41 8.94
C VAL A 49 18.38 3.91 8.85
N ALA A 50 18.74 3.42 7.68
CA ALA A 50 19.05 2.02 7.46
C ALA A 50 20.06 1.83 6.32
N ALA A 51 20.90 0.83 6.44
CA ALA A 51 21.83 0.44 5.39
C ALA A 51 21.10 -0.15 4.16
N ASN A 52 19.88 -0.67 4.35
CA ASN A 52 19.01 -1.20 3.31
C ASN A 52 17.56 -0.80 3.58
N ILE A 53 16.92 -0.18 2.59
CA ILE A 53 15.54 0.35 2.71
C ILE A 53 14.53 -0.75 3.05
N ALA A 54 14.61 -1.91 2.39
CA ALA A 54 13.69 -3.01 2.66
C ALA A 54 13.79 -3.50 4.12
N ASN A 55 14.99 -3.56 4.68
CA ASN A 55 15.20 -3.92 6.08
C ASN A 55 14.67 -2.84 7.03
N GLY A 56 14.88 -1.56 6.71
CA GLY A 56 14.31 -0.45 7.47
C GLY A 56 12.79 -0.54 7.55
N ILE A 57 12.12 -0.82 6.42
CA ILE A 57 10.68 -1.04 6.36
C ILE A 57 10.25 -2.25 7.20
N LYS A 58 10.95 -3.40 7.08
CA LYS A 58 10.63 -4.60 7.86
C LYS A 58 10.75 -4.39 9.36
N HIS A 59 11.76 -3.67 9.80
CA HIS A 59 11.95 -3.36 11.22
C HIS A 59 10.83 -2.46 11.74
N ALA A 60 10.50 -1.38 11.02
CA ALA A 60 9.38 -0.52 11.38
C ALA A 60 8.05 -1.29 11.39
N PHE A 61 7.83 -2.15 10.38
CA PHE A 61 6.63 -2.98 10.30
C PHE A 61 6.43 -3.84 11.55
N LYS A 62 7.51 -4.46 12.04
CA LYS A 62 7.48 -5.28 13.25
C LYS A 62 7.30 -4.42 14.52
N GLU A 63 8.01 -3.31 14.61
CA GLU A 63 7.97 -2.38 15.74
C GLU A 63 6.56 -1.83 15.97
N PHE A 64 5.94 -1.35 14.90
CA PHE A 64 4.56 -0.82 14.93
C PHE A 64 3.47 -1.89 14.86
N GLN A 65 3.84 -3.17 14.77
CA GLN A 65 2.89 -4.28 14.58
C GLN A 65 1.90 -4.03 13.44
N ALA A 66 2.37 -3.44 12.35
CA ALA A 66 1.56 -3.04 11.24
C ALA A 66 0.88 -4.26 10.57
N SER A 67 -0.29 -4.08 10.03
CA SER A 67 -1.06 -5.14 9.37
C SER A 67 -0.84 -5.20 7.87
N GLU A 68 -0.43 -4.09 7.26
CA GLU A 68 -0.22 -3.94 5.83
C GLU A 68 0.74 -2.78 5.53
N ILE A 69 1.34 -2.81 4.36
CA ILE A 69 2.24 -1.78 3.85
C ILE A 69 1.61 -1.17 2.61
N LEU A 70 1.52 0.16 2.59
CA LEU A 70 1.19 0.94 1.40
C LEU A 70 2.41 1.74 0.99
N MET A 71 2.83 1.61 -0.26
CA MET A 71 3.99 2.33 -0.77
C MET A 71 3.72 2.94 -2.14
N GLY A 72 4.29 4.11 -2.38
CA GLY A 72 4.28 4.76 -3.68
C GLY A 72 5.35 4.19 -4.62
N LEU A 73 4.99 4.04 -5.88
CA LEU A 73 5.93 3.70 -6.94
C LEU A 73 6.41 5.00 -7.60
N HIS A 74 7.63 5.43 -7.26
CA HIS A 74 8.28 6.56 -7.90
C HIS A 74 9.22 6.05 -9.00
N PHE A 75 9.02 6.52 -10.22
CA PHE A 75 9.95 6.27 -11.31
C PHE A 75 11.05 7.34 -11.28
N HIS A 76 12.19 7.02 -10.68
CA HIS A 76 13.42 7.69 -11.04
C HIS A 76 13.94 7.08 -12.35
N LYS A 77 14.35 7.92 -13.31
CA LYS A 77 14.85 7.47 -14.62
C LYS A 77 16.05 6.50 -14.53
N GLU A 78 16.72 6.46 -13.40
CA GLU A 78 17.91 5.66 -13.13
C GLU A 78 17.64 4.34 -12.38
N ILE A 79 16.40 4.07 -11.96
CA ILE A 79 16.09 2.81 -11.25
C ILE A 79 15.91 1.70 -12.27
N ASN A 80 16.95 0.89 -12.40
CA ASN A 80 17.00 -0.28 -13.27
C ASN A 80 15.96 -1.33 -12.84
N ARG A 81 15.43 -2.11 -13.79
CA ARG A 81 14.51 -3.25 -13.54
C ARG A 81 15.05 -4.22 -12.47
N SER A 82 16.38 -4.37 -12.39
CA SER A 82 17.07 -5.19 -11.40
C SER A 82 16.81 -4.72 -9.96
N PHE A 83 16.88 -3.40 -9.71
CA PHE A 83 16.65 -2.83 -8.39
C PHE A 83 15.25 -3.16 -7.85
N TRP A 84 14.21 -3.00 -8.67
CA TRP A 84 12.85 -3.33 -8.26
C TRP A 84 12.68 -4.82 -7.98
N GLY A 85 13.29 -5.69 -8.76
CA GLY A 85 13.27 -7.13 -8.54
C GLY A 85 13.92 -7.54 -7.22
N GLU A 86 15.07 -6.99 -6.89
CA GLU A 86 15.78 -7.24 -5.64
C GLU A 86 15.08 -6.63 -4.44
N PHE A 87 14.62 -5.38 -4.56
CA PHE A 87 13.90 -4.68 -3.51
C PHE A 87 12.60 -5.42 -3.14
N THR A 88 11.76 -5.73 -4.13
CA THR A 88 10.51 -6.44 -3.90
C THR A 88 10.74 -7.82 -3.34
N ARG A 89 11.70 -8.58 -3.85
CA ARG A 89 12.06 -9.89 -3.30
C ARG A 89 12.54 -9.77 -1.86
N SER A 90 13.40 -8.79 -1.57
CA SER A 90 13.87 -8.53 -0.20
C SER A 90 12.72 -8.15 0.72
N LEU A 91 11.78 -7.35 0.25
CA LEU A 91 10.62 -6.91 1.04
C LEU A 91 9.65 -8.07 1.31
N TYR A 92 9.34 -8.89 0.30
CA TYR A 92 8.44 -10.05 0.45
C TYR A 92 9.05 -11.15 1.32
N ASN A 93 10.37 -11.36 1.26
CA ASN A 93 11.04 -12.33 2.10
C ASN A 93 10.96 -11.93 3.58
N GLY A 94 10.19 -12.68 4.34
CA GLY A 94 10.01 -12.48 5.79
C GLY A 94 8.87 -11.56 6.20
N LEU A 95 8.01 -11.14 5.25
CA LEU A 95 6.76 -10.45 5.54
C LEU A 95 5.57 -11.27 5.04
N SER A 96 4.85 -11.94 5.94
CA SER A 96 3.60 -12.66 5.63
C SER A 96 2.40 -11.72 5.68
N ARG A 97 2.48 -10.56 5.02
CA ARG A 97 1.47 -9.52 5.10
C ARG A 97 1.20 -8.90 3.73
N GLN A 98 0.10 -8.18 3.63
CA GLN A 98 -0.30 -7.50 2.42
C GLN A 98 0.60 -6.28 2.15
N ILE A 99 1.12 -6.21 0.93
CA ILE A 99 1.88 -5.07 0.42
C ILE A 99 1.09 -4.50 -0.75
N ILE A 100 0.77 -3.22 -0.69
CA ILE A 100 0.06 -2.49 -1.73
C ILE A 100 1.06 -1.49 -2.33
N VAL A 101 1.33 -1.64 -3.62
CA VAL A 101 2.17 -0.69 -4.36
C VAL A 101 1.25 0.17 -5.22
N THR A 102 1.37 1.48 -5.10
CA THR A 102 0.51 2.43 -5.79
C THR A 102 1.31 3.38 -6.68
N ARG A 103 0.72 3.74 -7.81
CA ARG A 103 1.16 4.84 -8.64
C ARG A 103 -0.03 5.72 -8.94
N ILE A 104 -0.12 6.85 -8.26
CA ILE A 104 -1.23 7.78 -8.41
C ILE A 104 -0.84 8.79 -9.48
N LEU A 105 -1.57 8.78 -10.61
CA LEU A 105 -1.34 9.65 -11.77
C LEU A 105 -2.40 10.75 -11.90
N GLN A 106 -3.49 10.63 -11.15
CA GLN A 106 -4.60 11.59 -11.15
C GLN A 106 -5.25 11.64 -9.76
N PRO A 107 -5.97 12.71 -9.42
CA PRO A 107 -6.68 12.81 -8.15
C PRO A 107 -7.68 11.65 -7.98
N LEU A 108 -7.70 11.03 -6.80
CA LEU A 108 -8.52 9.84 -6.52
C LEU A 108 -10.02 10.10 -6.71
N ASN A 109 -10.49 11.30 -6.40
CA ASN A 109 -11.90 11.70 -6.56
C ASN A 109 -12.35 11.80 -8.02
N THR A 110 -11.43 11.73 -8.98
CA THR A 110 -11.75 11.71 -10.43
C THR A 110 -11.95 10.28 -10.96
N ILE A 111 -11.64 9.26 -10.17
CA ILE A 111 -11.77 7.86 -10.58
C ILE A 111 -13.25 7.50 -10.63
N ARG A 112 -13.72 7.04 -11.81
CA ARG A 112 -15.11 6.59 -12.04
C ARG A 112 -15.24 5.08 -12.20
N ARG A 113 -14.12 4.42 -12.49
CA ARG A 113 -14.08 2.96 -12.69
C ARG A 113 -12.73 2.40 -12.26
N ILE A 114 -12.76 1.30 -11.55
CA ILE A 114 -11.59 0.48 -11.21
C ILE A 114 -11.65 -0.79 -12.04
N GLN A 115 -10.57 -1.11 -12.74
CA GLN A 115 -10.40 -2.37 -13.46
C GLN A 115 -9.39 -3.22 -12.68
N VAL A 116 -9.77 -4.44 -12.34
CA VAL A 116 -8.94 -5.35 -11.55
C VAL A 116 -8.62 -6.58 -12.38
N ALA A 117 -7.35 -6.76 -12.71
CA ALA A 117 -6.86 -7.99 -13.31
C ALA A 117 -6.43 -8.97 -12.21
N ILE A 118 -7.05 -10.14 -12.18
CA ILE A 118 -6.79 -11.16 -11.16
C ILE A 118 -5.90 -12.24 -11.77
N PRO A 119 -4.71 -12.49 -11.22
CA PRO A 119 -3.85 -13.59 -11.67
C PRO A 119 -4.54 -14.96 -11.54
N SER A 120 -4.17 -15.89 -12.40
CA SER A 120 -4.61 -17.27 -12.27
C SER A 120 -4.24 -17.84 -10.90
N ARG A 121 -5.16 -18.55 -10.27
CA ARG A 121 -4.97 -19.21 -8.98
C ARG A 121 -4.80 -18.27 -7.79
N ALA A 122 -5.15 -16.98 -7.94
CA ALA A 122 -5.09 -16.00 -6.86
C ALA A 122 -5.98 -16.37 -5.66
N GLU A 123 -7.05 -17.13 -5.90
CA GLU A 123 -7.98 -17.63 -4.87
C GLU A 123 -7.33 -18.56 -3.85
N PHE A 124 -6.19 -19.17 -4.19
CA PHE A 124 -5.42 -20.03 -3.29
C PHE A 124 -4.38 -19.28 -2.46
N GLU A 125 -4.18 -17.99 -2.74
CA GLU A 125 -3.22 -17.18 -2.01
C GLU A 125 -3.77 -16.71 -0.66
N PRO A 126 -2.96 -16.75 0.43
CA PRO A 126 -3.41 -16.41 1.80
C PRO A 126 -3.83 -14.96 1.96
N GLY A 127 -4.04 -14.17 1.13
CA GLY A 127 -4.48 -12.76 1.25
C GLY A 127 -5.64 -12.44 0.32
N PHE A 128 -6.12 -13.42 -0.44
CA PHE A 128 -7.10 -13.21 -1.49
C PHE A 128 -8.31 -12.35 -1.07
N TYR A 129 -9.04 -12.78 -0.05
CA TYR A 129 -10.21 -12.04 0.43
C TYR A 129 -9.86 -10.70 1.10
N ARG A 130 -8.64 -10.56 1.62
CA ARG A 130 -8.22 -9.32 2.26
C ARG A 130 -8.03 -8.20 1.24
N TRP A 131 -7.36 -8.46 0.12
CA TRP A 131 -7.19 -7.43 -0.90
C TRP A 131 -8.51 -7.16 -1.65
N LEU A 132 -9.38 -8.15 -1.84
CA LEU A 132 -10.73 -7.93 -2.36
C LEU A 132 -11.53 -6.97 -1.46
N GLU A 133 -11.51 -7.20 -0.16
CA GLU A 133 -12.13 -6.29 0.82
C GLU A 133 -11.59 -4.86 0.70
N ARG A 134 -10.27 -4.70 0.52
CA ARG A 134 -9.67 -3.37 0.36
C ARG A 134 -10.16 -2.66 -0.90
N LEU A 135 -10.17 -3.37 -2.03
CA LEU A 135 -10.66 -2.81 -3.28
C LEU A 135 -12.16 -2.48 -3.23
N ALA A 136 -12.97 -3.34 -2.65
CA ALA A 136 -14.40 -3.10 -2.48
C ALA A 136 -14.66 -1.85 -1.62
N ARG A 137 -13.96 -1.71 -0.48
CA ARG A 137 -14.05 -0.51 0.37
C ARG A 137 -13.59 0.75 -0.37
N MET A 138 -12.51 0.66 -1.15
CA MET A 138 -12.03 1.78 -1.95
C MET A 138 -13.06 2.18 -3.01
N ALA A 139 -13.64 1.22 -3.73
CA ALA A 139 -14.69 1.49 -4.71
C ALA A 139 -15.93 2.15 -4.07
N GLY A 140 -16.34 1.66 -2.90
CA GLY A 140 -17.44 2.24 -2.14
C GLY A 140 -17.15 3.67 -1.67
N ASN A 141 -15.95 3.94 -1.14
CA ASN A 141 -15.57 5.27 -0.67
C ASN A 141 -15.43 6.29 -1.82
N LEU A 142 -15.01 5.83 -3.00
CA LEU A 142 -14.88 6.66 -4.20
C LEU A 142 -16.18 6.73 -5.02
N GLU A 143 -17.22 6.02 -4.60
CA GLU A 143 -18.50 5.91 -5.32
C GLU A 143 -18.32 5.52 -6.80
N CYS A 144 -17.34 4.68 -7.08
CA CYS A 144 -16.97 4.27 -8.41
C CYS A 144 -17.34 2.80 -8.71
N ARG A 145 -17.43 2.47 -9.99
CA ARG A 145 -17.66 1.08 -10.44
C ARG A 145 -16.38 0.27 -10.36
N ILE A 146 -16.50 -1.00 -10.03
CA ILE A 146 -15.37 -1.94 -10.05
C ILE A 146 -15.68 -3.13 -10.96
N ALA A 147 -14.75 -3.47 -11.84
CA ALA A 147 -14.86 -4.62 -12.73
C ALA A 147 -13.65 -5.55 -12.50
N PHE A 148 -13.94 -6.83 -12.37
CA PHE A 148 -12.93 -7.87 -12.16
C PHE A 148 -12.74 -8.68 -13.44
N HIS A 149 -11.49 -8.95 -13.78
CA HIS A 149 -11.08 -9.73 -14.95
C HIS A 149 -10.17 -10.87 -14.49
N GLY A 150 -10.52 -12.08 -14.83
CA GLY A 150 -9.80 -13.29 -14.42
C GLY A 150 -10.44 -14.55 -14.97
N ARG A 151 -10.06 -15.69 -14.42
CA ARG A 151 -10.69 -16.99 -14.77
C ARG A 151 -12.10 -17.08 -14.19
N ASN A 152 -12.98 -17.79 -14.87
CA ASN A 152 -14.39 -17.90 -14.47
C ASN A 152 -14.56 -18.44 -13.05
N GLU A 153 -13.76 -19.43 -12.66
CA GLU A 153 -13.83 -20.04 -11.33
C GLU A 153 -13.49 -19.03 -10.24
N THR A 154 -12.42 -18.25 -10.46
CA THR A 154 -12.00 -17.16 -9.54
C THR A 154 -13.05 -16.06 -9.49
N LEU A 155 -13.63 -15.67 -10.65
CA LEU A 155 -14.65 -14.63 -10.72
C LEU A 155 -15.96 -15.03 -10.01
N GLN A 156 -16.33 -16.30 -9.99
CA GLN A 156 -17.48 -16.78 -9.22
C GLN A 156 -17.27 -16.51 -7.72
N LEU A 157 -16.09 -16.84 -7.16
CA LEU A 157 -15.76 -16.58 -5.76
C LEU A 157 -15.73 -15.09 -5.45
N VAL A 158 -15.16 -14.27 -6.34
CA VAL A 158 -15.15 -12.80 -6.21
C VAL A 158 -16.57 -12.25 -6.17
N ASN A 159 -17.42 -12.65 -7.11
CA ASN A 159 -18.80 -12.17 -7.19
C ASN A 159 -19.62 -12.56 -5.96
N GLU A 160 -19.45 -13.80 -5.48
CA GLU A 160 -20.09 -14.25 -4.26
C GLU A 160 -19.64 -13.42 -3.04
N PHE A 161 -18.33 -13.24 -2.88
CA PHE A 161 -17.77 -12.45 -1.79
C PHE A 161 -18.24 -10.99 -1.80
N ILE A 162 -18.18 -10.33 -2.98
CA ILE A 162 -18.60 -8.94 -3.12
C ILE A 162 -20.09 -8.79 -2.85
N ARG A 163 -20.92 -9.65 -3.44
CA ARG A 163 -22.38 -9.60 -3.27
C ARG A 163 -22.80 -9.78 -1.81
N ASN A 164 -22.13 -10.69 -1.10
CA ASN A 164 -22.48 -10.99 0.29
C ASN A 164 -21.96 -9.94 1.28
N ARG A 165 -20.80 -9.34 1.02
CA ARG A 165 -20.14 -8.44 1.96
C ARG A 165 -20.26 -6.96 1.62
N PHE A 166 -20.43 -6.63 0.35
CA PHE A 166 -20.43 -5.26 -0.17
C PHE A 166 -21.54 -5.02 -1.18
N PRO A 167 -22.81 -5.21 -0.81
CA PRO A 167 -23.94 -5.16 -1.75
C PRO A 167 -24.13 -3.79 -2.42
N SER A 168 -23.58 -2.73 -1.84
CA SER A 168 -23.61 -1.38 -2.40
C SER A 168 -22.54 -1.11 -3.47
N VAL A 169 -21.54 -1.98 -3.60
CA VAL A 169 -20.48 -1.84 -4.61
C VAL A 169 -20.97 -2.39 -5.93
N ARG A 170 -20.84 -1.58 -7.02
CA ARG A 170 -21.33 -1.86 -8.37
C ARG A 170 -20.20 -2.17 -9.34
#